data_5afbbd27bef14de42d4c0627e562b2ff
#
_entry.id   5afbbd27bef14de42d4c0627e562b2ff
#
_cell.length_a   1.000
_cell.length_b   1.000
_cell.length_c   1.000
_cell.angle_alpha   90.00
_cell.angle_beta   90.00
_cell.angle_gamma   90.00
#
_symmetry.space_group_name_H-M   'P 1'
#
loop_
_entity.id
_entity.type
_entity.pdbx_description
1 polymer ?
#
loop_
_entity_poly.entity_id
_entity_poly.type
_entity_poly.pdbx_seq_one_letter_code
_entity_poly.pdbx_strand_id
1 'polypeptide(L)'
;IQSISILKDAASSSIYGAKAAFGVVLITTKKGAQGDKFEVSYSNNFSWQDPAKKIEIGGIEALQYTLDAQINRNEPMPAGGFWRINEESLEKAKEWQRLYGGKVNWNDPVVYGRDWYFDGSQKYGYRTYDGAKAMIKNWAPTMTHNLSVSGKSGKTTYNIGLGYLDQSGMSRTAKEDDFKRYNASVSVSSELNKYITVRASSIYSDRNKRYPGIGNTAADPWLYLYRWSPLMPMGVTEHGNPLKEPTYEMAASNTDNLQNKYYNINLGFTLNLTKNWDVKFDYTYDKQSTETNSSVTQYNAGEMWYSPTPWIENGSQVYVNELGERVDTGGMPAYRFPVGPYYNSSGPQTSQVATKNRSVDNNTINVYTTYNLQLGAEKQHAFKFMAGMNRVTNKWSSSKGTINDLIDLENPQFPFAVGDQFFEGDRNWESQLGFFGRLNYAFEDKYFLEANIRRDGSSKFPDHLKWKWFPSFSAGWVFTSEEFMKPIENILSFGKFRASWGSIGDQTVSNTLYKSVLEGGQSTWLGGNGNKLPLFGTPTLVDSDISWQQIETLDFGIDL
;
A
#
# COMPACT_ATOMS: atom_id res chain seq x y z
N ILE A 1 21.63 -2.80 5.55
CA ILE A 1 21.35 -4.06 6.23
C ILE A 1 22.66 -4.82 6.38
N GLN A 2 22.92 -5.40 7.57
CA GLN A 2 24.08 -6.27 7.84
C GLN A 2 23.68 -7.74 7.74
N SER A 3 22.54 -8.12 8.31
CA SER A 3 22.01 -9.49 8.25
C SER A 3 20.49 -9.49 8.32
N ILE A 4 19.91 -10.55 7.80
CA ILE A 4 18.48 -10.87 7.90
C ILE A 4 18.39 -12.30 8.42
N SER A 5 17.63 -12.52 9.50
CA SER A 5 17.34 -13.84 10.06
C SER A 5 15.84 -14.06 10.11
N ILE A 6 15.37 -15.22 9.69
CA ILE A 6 13.96 -15.57 9.69
C ILE A 6 13.74 -16.68 10.72
N LEU A 7 12.96 -16.37 11.76
CA LEU A 7 12.56 -17.32 12.79
C LEU A 7 11.18 -17.88 12.39
N LYS A 8 11.14 -19.17 12.09
CA LYS A 8 9.93 -19.81 11.55
C LYS A 8 9.22 -20.67 12.59
N ASP A 9 9.97 -21.20 13.57
CA ASP A 9 9.45 -22.07 14.62
C ASP A 9 8.97 -21.27 15.84
N ALA A 10 8.01 -21.83 16.58
CA ALA A 10 7.41 -21.17 17.74
C ALA A 10 8.38 -21.01 18.90
N ALA A 11 9.36 -21.92 19.07
CA ALA A 11 10.32 -21.82 20.16
C ALA A 11 11.24 -20.60 19.98
N SER A 12 11.80 -20.38 18.79
CA SER A 12 12.69 -19.24 18.52
C SER A 12 11.93 -17.90 18.50
N SER A 13 10.67 -17.90 18.05
CA SER A 13 9.86 -16.67 17.92
C SER A 13 9.11 -16.28 19.20
N SER A 14 8.91 -17.19 20.14
CA SER A 14 8.09 -16.99 21.35
C SER A 14 8.50 -15.79 22.20
N ILE A 15 9.78 -15.48 22.32
CA ILE A 15 10.24 -14.31 23.11
C ILE A 15 9.77 -12.96 22.56
N TYR A 16 9.37 -12.89 21.29
CA TYR A 16 8.88 -11.66 20.65
C TYR A 16 7.37 -11.41 20.89
N GLY A 17 6.68 -12.36 21.56
CA GLY A 17 5.30 -12.22 21.99
C GLY A 17 4.27 -12.45 20.90
N ALA A 18 3.05 -12.01 21.13
CA ALA A 18 1.87 -12.29 20.30
C ALA A 18 1.99 -11.85 18.82
N LYS A 19 2.82 -10.88 18.52
CA LYS A 19 3.08 -10.48 17.12
C LYS A 19 3.93 -11.48 16.33
N ALA A 20 4.51 -12.46 17.01
CA ALA A 20 5.39 -13.47 16.42
C ALA A 20 4.67 -14.77 16.02
N ALA A 21 3.34 -14.83 16.14
CA ALA A 21 2.53 -16.02 15.85
C ALA A 21 2.73 -16.60 14.43
N PHE A 22 3.08 -15.75 13.47
CA PHE A 22 3.33 -16.13 12.06
C PHE A 22 4.81 -16.06 11.66
N GLY A 23 5.73 -16.07 12.66
CA GLY A 23 7.16 -15.97 12.46
C GLY A 23 7.71 -14.55 12.66
N VAL A 24 9.05 -14.46 12.70
CA VAL A 24 9.76 -13.20 12.94
C VAL A 24 10.86 -13.02 11.92
N VAL A 25 10.93 -11.84 11.31
CA VAL A 25 12.06 -11.42 10.47
C VAL A 25 12.90 -10.43 11.26
N LEU A 26 14.12 -10.85 11.61
CA LEU A 26 15.11 -10.01 12.31
C LEU A 26 16.02 -9.34 11.30
N ILE A 27 16.00 -8.01 11.27
CA ILE A 27 16.88 -7.21 10.41
C ILE A 27 17.90 -6.51 11.28
N THR A 28 19.17 -6.85 11.08
CA THR A 28 20.28 -6.16 11.75
C THR A 28 20.86 -5.11 10.80
N THR A 29 20.93 -3.88 11.25
CA THR A 29 21.56 -2.80 10.49
C THR A 29 23.07 -2.79 10.68
N LYS A 30 23.80 -2.22 9.72
CA LYS A 30 25.25 -2.03 9.83
C LYS A 30 25.56 -1.19 11.07
N LYS A 31 26.47 -1.69 11.88
CA LYS A 31 27.12 -0.92 12.96
C LYS A 31 28.21 -0.06 12.33
N GLY A 32 28.62 1.02 12.98
CA GLY A 32 29.75 1.83 12.52
C GLY A 32 31.02 1.01 12.27
N ALA A 33 31.97 1.55 11.52
CA ALA A 33 33.23 0.88 11.18
C ALA A 33 33.92 0.26 12.41
N GLN A 34 34.46 -0.95 12.25
CA GLN A 34 35.14 -1.64 13.38
C GLN A 34 36.56 -1.11 13.67
N GLY A 35 37.14 -0.33 12.73
CA GLY A 35 38.48 0.29 12.90
C GLY A 35 38.38 1.82 12.97
N ASP A 36 39.44 2.49 13.40
CA ASP A 36 39.56 3.96 13.49
C ASP A 36 39.58 4.62 12.10
N LYS A 37 38.87 4.04 11.13
CA LYS A 37 38.73 4.53 9.76
C LYS A 37 37.41 5.25 9.58
N PHE A 38 37.50 6.39 8.95
CA PHE A 38 36.35 7.12 8.41
C PHE A 38 36.05 6.59 7.01
N GLU A 39 34.81 6.17 6.76
CA GLU A 39 34.36 5.63 5.48
C GLU A 39 33.19 6.44 4.97
N VAL A 40 33.29 6.87 3.71
CA VAL A 40 32.19 7.50 2.97
C VAL A 40 31.82 6.60 1.81
N SER A 41 30.56 6.27 1.69
CA SER A 41 30.02 5.50 0.59
C SER A 41 28.89 6.26 -0.07
N TYR A 42 28.97 6.43 -1.38
CA TYR A 42 27.91 6.97 -2.20
C TYR A 42 27.52 5.95 -3.26
N SER A 43 26.22 5.73 -3.40
CA SER A 43 25.65 4.90 -4.47
C SER A 43 24.47 5.59 -5.12
N ASN A 44 24.36 5.43 -6.43
CA ASN A 44 23.19 5.88 -7.18
C ASN A 44 22.67 4.76 -8.07
N ASN A 45 21.38 4.86 -8.43
CA ASN A 45 20.75 4.00 -9.40
C ASN A 45 19.81 4.83 -10.25
N PHE A 46 19.94 4.71 -11.57
CA PHE A 46 19.01 5.24 -12.55
C PHE A 46 18.36 4.06 -13.25
N SER A 47 17.05 4.02 -13.25
CA SER A 47 16.27 2.96 -13.88
C SER A 47 15.05 3.55 -14.59
N TRP A 48 14.54 2.80 -15.55
CA TRP A 48 13.32 3.13 -16.27
C TRP A 48 12.36 1.98 -16.10
N GLN A 49 11.16 2.30 -15.66
CA GLN A 49 10.12 1.31 -15.42
C GLN A 49 9.21 1.21 -16.64
N ASP A 50 8.90 -0.03 -17.02
CA ASP A 50 7.93 -0.36 -18.05
C ASP A 50 6.97 -1.41 -17.46
N PRO A 51 5.69 -1.46 -17.87
CA PRO A 51 4.78 -2.51 -17.41
C PRO A 51 5.37 -3.90 -17.66
N ALA A 52 5.42 -4.74 -16.65
CA ALA A 52 5.94 -6.11 -16.76
C ALA A 52 5.14 -6.95 -17.78
N LYS A 53 3.87 -6.64 -17.95
CA LYS A 53 3.01 -7.18 -18.99
C LYS A 53 2.34 -6.01 -19.71
N LYS A 54 2.65 -5.89 -21.00
CA LYS A 54 1.94 -4.93 -21.88
C LYS A 54 0.55 -5.47 -22.18
N ILE A 55 -0.43 -4.59 -22.06
CA ILE A 55 -1.81 -4.91 -22.44
C ILE A 55 -1.89 -4.65 -23.94
N GLU A 56 -2.18 -5.70 -24.69
CA GLU A 56 -2.46 -5.63 -26.11
C GLU A 56 -3.97 -5.52 -26.32
N ILE A 57 -4.40 -4.44 -26.94
CA ILE A 57 -5.80 -4.25 -27.29
C ILE A 57 -6.03 -4.94 -28.63
N GLY A 58 -7.06 -5.79 -28.68
CA GLY A 58 -7.43 -6.47 -29.91
C GLY A 58 -7.90 -5.47 -30.97
N GLY A 59 -7.38 -5.63 -32.18
CA GLY A 59 -7.75 -4.83 -33.35
C GLY A 59 -8.99 -5.38 -34.08
N ILE A 60 -8.97 -5.26 -35.40
CA ILE A 60 -10.07 -5.71 -36.28
C ILE A 60 -10.39 -7.21 -36.10
N GLU A 61 -9.37 -8.05 -35.87
CA GLU A 61 -9.56 -9.50 -35.66
C GLU A 61 -10.37 -9.79 -34.39
N ALA A 62 -10.17 -9.02 -33.32
CA ALA A 62 -10.96 -9.16 -32.12
C ALA A 62 -12.41 -8.71 -32.29
N LEU A 63 -12.63 -7.70 -33.14
CA LEU A 63 -13.97 -7.26 -33.51
C LEU A 63 -14.69 -8.33 -34.36
N GLN A 64 -14.01 -8.95 -35.30
CA GLN A 64 -14.53 -10.08 -36.08
C GLN A 64 -14.93 -11.24 -35.15
N TYR A 65 -14.00 -11.64 -34.24
CA TYR A 65 -14.29 -12.69 -33.26
C TYR A 65 -15.52 -12.37 -32.40
N THR A 66 -15.68 -11.12 -31.97
CA THR A 66 -16.81 -10.67 -31.17
C THR A 66 -18.12 -10.79 -31.98
N LEU A 67 -18.12 -10.40 -33.25
CA LEU A 67 -19.26 -10.52 -34.13
C LEU A 67 -19.63 -11.99 -34.40
N ASP A 68 -18.65 -12.84 -34.69
CA ASP A 68 -18.86 -14.26 -34.91
C ASP A 68 -19.42 -14.95 -33.67
N ALA A 69 -18.94 -14.57 -32.48
CA ALA A 69 -19.47 -15.07 -31.21
C ALA A 69 -20.96 -14.68 -30.99
N GLN A 70 -21.33 -13.47 -31.36
CA GLN A 70 -22.74 -13.00 -31.29
C GLN A 70 -23.65 -13.78 -32.24
N ILE A 71 -23.21 -13.94 -33.49
CA ILE A 71 -23.95 -14.68 -34.51
C ILE A 71 -24.17 -16.13 -34.05
N ASN A 72 -23.10 -16.79 -33.57
CA ASN A 72 -23.14 -18.17 -33.11
C ASN A 72 -24.06 -18.39 -31.90
N ARG A 73 -24.21 -17.38 -31.04
CA ARG A 73 -25.11 -17.44 -29.88
C ARG A 73 -26.54 -17.02 -30.20
N ASN A 74 -26.76 -16.43 -31.33
CA ASN A 74 -28.03 -15.80 -31.70
C ASN A 74 -28.50 -14.78 -30.63
N GLU A 75 -27.53 -14.08 -30.02
CA GLU A 75 -27.79 -13.09 -28.98
C GLU A 75 -27.34 -11.71 -29.46
N PRO A 76 -28.07 -10.65 -29.08
CA PRO A 76 -27.59 -9.29 -29.28
C PRO A 76 -26.32 -9.06 -28.44
N MET A 77 -25.54 -8.04 -28.76
CA MET A 77 -24.35 -7.65 -28.06
C MET A 77 -24.53 -7.70 -26.53
N PRO A 78 -23.60 -8.27 -25.74
CA PRO A 78 -23.73 -8.37 -24.30
C PRO A 78 -24.10 -7.04 -23.64
N ALA A 79 -24.90 -7.08 -22.59
CA ALA A 79 -25.23 -5.91 -21.79
C ALA A 79 -23.95 -5.21 -21.32
N GLY A 80 -23.86 -3.87 -21.49
CA GLY A 80 -22.65 -3.08 -21.20
C GLY A 80 -21.84 -2.66 -22.43
N GLY A 81 -22.16 -3.20 -23.62
CA GLY A 81 -21.64 -2.69 -24.88
C GLY A 81 -22.43 -1.44 -25.32
N PHE A 82 -21.93 -0.26 -24.96
CA PHE A 82 -22.56 1.00 -25.40
C PHE A 82 -22.33 1.29 -26.88
N TRP A 83 -21.41 0.58 -27.48
CA TRP A 83 -21.04 0.66 -28.89
C TRP A 83 -21.28 -0.69 -29.53
N ARG A 84 -22.02 -0.70 -30.63
CA ARG A 84 -22.43 -1.91 -31.33
C ARG A 84 -21.48 -2.26 -32.46
N ILE A 85 -21.52 -3.52 -32.85
CA ILE A 85 -20.86 -4.03 -34.04
C ILE A 85 -21.85 -4.93 -34.79
N ASN A 86 -21.89 -4.78 -36.10
CA ASN A 86 -22.59 -5.64 -37.04
C ASN A 86 -21.70 -5.84 -38.27
N GLU A 87 -22.10 -6.64 -39.23
CA GLU A 87 -21.32 -6.93 -40.44
C GLU A 87 -20.95 -5.65 -41.20
N GLU A 88 -21.92 -4.73 -41.38
CA GLU A 88 -21.68 -3.46 -42.07
C GLU A 88 -20.67 -2.59 -41.32
N SER A 89 -20.84 -2.40 -40.02
CA SER A 89 -19.90 -1.58 -39.21
C SER A 89 -18.49 -2.18 -39.13
N LEU A 90 -18.39 -3.52 -39.16
CA LEU A 90 -17.12 -4.20 -39.22
C LEU A 90 -16.39 -3.96 -40.55
N GLU A 91 -17.12 -4.05 -41.69
CA GLU A 91 -16.53 -3.74 -43.01
C GLU A 91 -16.09 -2.27 -43.09
N LYS A 92 -16.89 -1.34 -42.56
CA LYS A 92 -16.48 0.07 -42.45
C LYS A 92 -15.27 0.26 -41.54
N ALA A 93 -15.16 -0.48 -40.47
CA ALA A 93 -13.94 -0.44 -39.60
C ALA A 93 -12.71 -0.99 -40.31
N LYS A 94 -12.84 -2.06 -41.12
CA LYS A 94 -11.77 -2.58 -41.98
C LYS A 94 -11.34 -1.54 -43.02
N GLU A 95 -12.30 -0.88 -43.64
CA GLU A 95 -12.05 0.18 -44.61
C GLU A 95 -11.36 1.38 -43.93
N TRP A 96 -11.85 1.80 -42.77
CA TRP A 96 -11.22 2.86 -41.99
C TRP A 96 -9.75 2.54 -41.70
N GLN A 97 -9.47 1.31 -41.27
CA GLN A 97 -8.09 0.85 -41.00
C GLN A 97 -7.21 0.89 -42.26
N ARG A 98 -7.76 0.52 -43.44
CA ARG A 98 -7.06 0.56 -44.72
C ARG A 98 -6.72 1.99 -45.15
N LEU A 99 -7.64 2.93 -44.97
CA LEU A 99 -7.51 4.32 -45.43
C LEU A 99 -6.71 5.19 -44.50
N TYR A 100 -6.95 5.03 -43.19
CA TYR A 100 -6.47 5.93 -42.15
C TYR A 100 -5.52 5.27 -41.13
N GLY A 101 -5.41 3.97 -41.12
CA GLY A 101 -4.52 3.24 -40.20
C GLY A 101 -3.08 3.71 -40.30
N GLY A 102 -2.50 4.11 -39.17
CA GLY A 102 -1.15 4.69 -39.10
C GLY A 102 -1.01 6.14 -39.58
N LYS A 103 -2.06 6.76 -40.11
CA LYS A 103 -2.10 8.16 -40.55
C LYS A 103 -2.79 9.07 -39.54
N VAL A 104 -3.83 8.55 -38.87
CA VAL A 104 -4.59 9.25 -37.85
C VAL A 104 -4.06 8.82 -36.48
N ASN A 105 -3.63 9.80 -35.65
CA ASN A 105 -3.13 9.56 -34.31
C ASN A 105 -4.31 9.48 -33.33
N TRP A 106 -4.11 8.81 -32.19
CA TRP A 106 -5.16 8.62 -31.18
C TRP A 106 -5.78 9.94 -30.65
N ASN A 107 -5.02 11.03 -30.67
CA ASN A 107 -5.43 12.38 -30.23
C ASN A 107 -5.97 13.26 -31.37
N ASP A 108 -6.01 12.78 -32.60
CA ASP A 108 -6.65 13.50 -33.68
C ASP A 108 -8.17 13.52 -33.48
N PRO A 109 -8.86 14.61 -33.88
CA PRO A 109 -10.29 14.76 -33.64
C PRO A 109 -11.14 13.58 -34.14
N VAL A 110 -12.12 13.22 -33.31
CA VAL A 110 -13.13 12.21 -33.61
C VAL A 110 -14.19 12.86 -34.47
N VAL A 111 -14.41 12.31 -35.67
CA VAL A 111 -15.30 12.90 -36.71
C VAL A 111 -16.52 12.00 -36.94
N TYR A 112 -17.71 12.56 -36.79
CA TYR A 112 -18.95 11.86 -37.11
C TYR A 112 -19.01 11.51 -38.61
N GLY A 113 -19.53 10.33 -38.95
CA GLY A 113 -19.55 9.78 -40.30
C GLY A 113 -18.29 9.03 -40.68
N ARG A 114 -17.10 9.59 -40.38
CA ARG A 114 -15.82 8.97 -40.66
C ARG A 114 -15.38 7.95 -39.58
N ASP A 115 -15.45 8.34 -38.30
CA ASP A 115 -14.91 7.56 -37.18
C ASP A 115 -16.01 6.81 -36.42
N TRP A 116 -17.24 7.30 -36.46
CA TRP A 116 -18.39 6.70 -35.82
C TRP A 116 -19.70 7.15 -36.44
N TYR A 117 -20.76 6.39 -36.16
CA TYR A 117 -22.11 6.62 -36.68
C TYR A 117 -23.16 6.31 -35.63
N PHE A 118 -24.32 6.99 -35.73
CA PHE A 118 -25.52 6.74 -34.92
C PHE A 118 -26.72 6.57 -35.84
N ASP A 119 -27.40 5.42 -35.73
CA ASP A 119 -28.56 5.08 -36.59
C ASP A 119 -29.90 5.60 -36.06
N GLY A 120 -29.87 6.43 -35.00
CA GLY A 120 -31.04 6.89 -34.25
C GLY A 120 -31.35 6.04 -33.00
N SER A 121 -30.73 4.87 -32.88
CA SER A 121 -30.88 3.94 -31.76
C SER A 121 -29.54 3.49 -31.17
N GLN A 122 -28.60 3.10 -32.04
CA GLN A 122 -27.33 2.50 -31.66
C GLN A 122 -26.15 3.28 -32.20
N LYS A 123 -25.04 3.23 -31.48
CA LYS A 123 -23.74 3.81 -31.86
C LYS A 123 -22.86 2.73 -32.44
N TYR A 124 -22.19 3.01 -33.55
CA TYR A 124 -21.25 2.14 -34.23
C TYR A 124 -19.92 2.85 -34.38
N GLY A 125 -18.81 2.19 -33.97
CA GLY A 125 -17.47 2.70 -34.16
C GLY A 125 -16.83 2.12 -35.40
N TYR A 126 -16.10 2.96 -36.11
CA TYR A 126 -15.31 2.56 -37.30
C TYR A 126 -13.82 2.69 -37.03
N ARG A 127 -13.41 3.74 -36.29
CA ARG A 127 -12.06 3.93 -35.82
C ARG A 127 -11.80 3.10 -34.57
N THR A 128 -10.62 2.45 -34.53
CA THR A 128 -10.18 1.71 -33.34
C THR A 128 -9.20 2.52 -32.52
N TYR A 129 -9.32 2.41 -31.19
CA TYR A 129 -8.51 3.11 -30.20
C TYR A 129 -7.76 2.12 -29.31
N ASP A 130 -6.49 2.39 -29.04
CA ASP A 130 -5.69 1.66 -28.07
C ASP A 130 -5.67 2.43 -26.75
N GLY A 131 -6.64 2.13 -25.88
CA GLY A 131 -6.79 2.79 -24.60
C GLY A 131 -5.58 2.58 -23.68
N ALA A 132 -4.96 1.40 -23.69
CA ALA A 132 -3.79 1.13 -22.87
C ALA A 132 -2.60 2.01 -23.26
N LYS A 133 -2.34 2.13 -24.58
CA LYS A 133 -1.29 3.00 -25.11
C LYS A 133 -1.57 4.48 -24.87
N ALA A 134 -2.83 4.88 -24.87
CA ALA A 134 -3.23 6.25 -24.57
C ALA A 134 -3.04 6.59 -23.09
N MET A 135 -3.38 5.67 -22.18
CA MET A 135 -3.36 5.89 -20.73
C MET A 135 -1.96 5.77 -20.11
N ILE A 136 -1.13 4.83 -20.59
CA ILE A 136 0.15 4.49 -19.95
C ILE A 136 1.34 4.93 -20.81
N LYS A 137 2.31 5.56 -20.17
CA LYS A 137 3.62 5.84 -20.76
C LYS A 137 4.59 4.70 -20.46
N ASN A 138 5.47 4.39 -21.40
CA ASN A 138 6.60 3.49 -21.21
C ASN A 138 7.79 4.27 -20.66
N TRP A 139 8.74 3.55 -20.04
CA TRP A 139 10.02 4.10 -19.61
C TRP A 139 9.90 5.23 -18.59
N ALA A 140 9.05 5.06 -17.55
CA ALA A 140 8.96 5.99 -16.46
C ALA A 140 10.29 6.01 -15.65
N PRO A 141 10.98 7.15 -15.55
CA PRO A 141 12.28 7.22 -14.89
C PRO A 141 12.17 7.10 -13.38
N THR A 142 13.15 6.45 -12.79
CA THR A 142 13.36 6.39 -11.34
C THR A 142 14.81 6.62 -11.03
N MET A 143 15.11 7.50 -10.09
CA MET A 143 16.47 7.71 -9.60
C MET A 143 16.54 7.54 -8.08
N THR A 144 17.63 6.96 -7.63
CA THR A 144 17.92 6.77 -6.21
C THR A 144 19.35 7.20 -5.91
N HIS A 145 19.54 7.96 -4.86
CA HIS A 145 20.83 8.39 -4.36
C HIS A 145 20.95 8.01 -2.89
N ASN A 146 22.05 7.39 -2.49
CA ASN A 146 22.32 7.04 -1.11
C ASN A 146 23.74 7.48 -0.76
N LEU A 147 23.85 8.19 0.35
CA LEU A 147 25.12 8.57 0.95
C LEU A 147 25.18 7.97 2.35
N SER A 148 26.26 7.33 2.68
CA SER A 148 26.51 6.90 4.06
C SER A 148 27.89 7.29 4.52
N VAL A 149 27.96 7.70 5.78
CA VAL A 149 29.22 8.06 6.47
C VAL A 149 29.27 7.23 7.73
N SER A 150 30.32 6.44 7.89
CA SER A 150 30.53 5.64 9.08
C SER A 150 31.96 5.77 9.60
N GLY A 151 32.11 5.61 10.90
CA GLY A 151 33.42 5.72 11.52
C GLY A 151 33.41 5.28 12.96
N LYS A 152 34.62 5.27 13.51
CA LYS A 152 34.90 5.04 14.92
C LYS A 152 35.90 6.09 15.40
N SER A 153 35.66 6.63 16.59
CA SER A 153 36.60 7.51 17.28
C SER A 153 36.71 7.06 18.74
N GLY A 154 37.86 6.51 19.09
CA GLY A 154 38.07 5.89 20.39
C GLY A 154 37.07 4.77 20.66
N LYS A 155 36.21 4.93 21.67
CA LYS A 155 35.16 3.96 22.05
C LYS A 155 33.78 4.26 21.43
N THR A 156 33.67 5.23 20.55
CA THR A 156 32.43 5.65 19.95
C THR A 156 32.39 5.27 18.49
N THR A 157 31.35 4.53 18.05
CA THR A 157 31.05 4.22 16.66
C THR A 157 29.85 5.01 16.21
N TYR A 158 29.85 5.45 14.96
CA TYR A 158 28.74 6.19 14.37
C TYR A 158 28.47 5.78 12.94
N ASN A 159 27.23 5.92 12.52
CA ASN A 159 26.80 5.77 11.14
C ASN A 159 25.72 6.82 10.83
N ILE A 160 25.88 7.53 9.72
CA ILE A 160 24.94 8.51 9.20
C ILE A 160 24.57 8.08 7.78
N GLY A 161 23.30 8.03 7.47
CA GLY A 161 22.79 7.69 6.15
C GLY A 161 21.82 8.74 5.65
N LEU A 162 21.95 9.12 4.37
CA LEU A 162 21.02 9.97 3.65
C LEU A 162 20.57 9.24 2.40
N GLY A 163 19.29 9.31 2.08
CA GLY A 163 18.71 8.68 0.90
C GLY A 163 17.69 9.59 0.24
N TYR A 164 17.73 9.62 -1.08
CA TYR A 164 16.75 10.28 -1.93
C TYR A 164 16.26 9.29 -2.98
N LEU A 165 14.96 9.28 -3.22
CA LEU A 165 14.33 8.56 -4.33
C LEU A 165 13.33 9.48 -4.99
N ASP A 166 13.36 9.53 -6.33
CA ASP A 166 12.39 10.18 -7.18
C ASP A 166 11.94 9.17 -8.25
N GLN A 167 10.65 8.90 -8.29
CA GLN A 167 10.03 7.93 -9.17
C GLN A 167 8.86 8.58 -9.89
N SER A 168 8.93 8.65 -11.20
CA SER A 168 7.78 9.04 -12.02
C SER A 168 6.76 7.91 -12.09
N GLY A 169 5.47 8.28 -12.03
CA GLY A 169 4.38 7.35 -12.32
C GLY A 169 4.23 7.05 -13.80
N MET A 170 3.34 6.13 -14.13
CA MET A 170 3.13 5.67 -15.51
C MET A 170 1.96 6.34 -16.22
N SER A 171 1.18 7.18 -15.55
CA SER A 171 0.08 7.93 -16.18
C SER A 171 0.62 8.86 -17.25
N ARG A 172 0.04 8.79 -18.46
CA ARG A 172 0.51 9.59 -19.61
C ARG A 172 0.03 11.03 -19.55
N THR A 173 -1.22 11.23 -19.15
CA THR A 173 -1.92 12.52 -19.26
C THR A 173 -2.14 13.21 -17.92
N ALA A 174 -1.84 12.55 -16.79
CA ALA A 174 -1.92 13.18 -15.48
C ALA A 174 -1.05 14.44 -15.40
N LYS A 175 -1.55 15.50 -14.75
CA LYS A 175 -0.77 16.71 -14.47
C LYS A 175 0.47 16.39 -13.67
N GLU A 176 0.31 15.57 -12.62
CA GLU A 176 1.39 15.07 -11.78
C GLU A 176 1.10 13.62 -11.40
N ASP A 177 2.13 12.79 -11.51
CA ASP A 177 2.11 11.39 -11.10
C ASP A 177 3.54 11.01 -10.74
N ASP A 178 3.89 11.16 -9.46
CA ASP A 178 5.24 10.89 -8.95
C ASP A 178 5.24 10.47 -7.48
N PHE A 179 6.35 9.88 -7.09
CA PHE A 179 6.65 9.51 -5.72
C PHE A 179 8.06 9.96 -5.35
N LYS A 180 8.17 10.80 -4.32
CA LYS A 180 9.46 11.26 -3.78
C LYS A 180 9.63 10.78 -2.35
N ARG A 181 10.85 10.38 -2.01
CA ARG A 181 11.20 9.97 -0.66
C ARG A 181 12.56 10.49 -0.24
N TYR A 182 12.58 11.14 0.91
CA TYR A 182 13.78 11.57 1.61
C TYR A 182 13.95 10.72 2.86
N ASN A 183 15.14 10.18 3.09
CA ASN A 183 15.47 9.44 4.29
C ASN A 183 16.71 10.04 4.93
N ALA A 184 16.70 10.12 6.24
CA ALA A 184 17.89 10.40 7.04
C ALA A 184 17.96 9.40 8.20
N SER A 185 19.13 8.92 8.51
CA SER A 185 19.37 8.03 9.64
C SER A 185 20.67 8.38 10.34
N VAL A 186 20.67 8.24 11.64
CA VAL A 186 21.86 8.38 12.47
C VAL A 186 21.86 7.27 13.51
N SER A 187 23.02 6.68 13.76
CA SER A 187 23.21 5.77 14.88
C SER A 187 24.57 6.02 15.51
N VAL A 188 24.58 6.03 16.82
CA VAL A 188 25.79 6.21 17.65
C VAL A 188 25.77 5.17 18.74
N SER A 189 26.93 4.56 18.98
CA SER A 189 27.14 3.65 20.11
C SER A 189 28.48 3.99 20.77
N SER A 190 28.47 4.18 22.09
CA SER A 190 29.67 4.56 22.84
C SER A 190 29.83 3.71 24.10
N GLU A 191 31.01 3.14 24.29
CA GLU A 191 31.43 2.50 25.53
C GLU A 191 31.96 3.58 26.49
N LEU A 192 31.09 4.07 27.38
CA LEU A 192 31.49 5.10 28.35
C LEU A 192 32.58 4.59 29.30
N ASN A 193 32.44 3.34 29.71
CA ASN A 193 33.45 2.61 30.51
C ASN A 193 33.24 1.09 30.33
N LYS A 194 33.99 0.26 31.07
CA LYS A 194 33.85 -1.22 31.01
C LYS A 194 32.48 -1.76 31.43
N TYR A 195 31.70 -0.97 32.13
CA TYR A 195 30.37 -1.38 32.63
C TYR A 195 29.21 -0.85 31.78
N ILE A 196 29.36 0.31 31.13
CA ILE A 196 28.25 1.02 30.51
C ILE A 196 28.51 1.27 29.02
N THR A 197 27.63 0.76 28.19
CA THR A 197 27.54 1.12 26.77
C THR A 197 26.20 1.80 26.50
N VAL A 198 26.22 2.97 25.87
CA VAL A 198 25.01 3.70 25.44
C VAL A 198 24.84 3.63 23.92
N ARG A 199 23.60 3.58 23.49
CA ARG A 199 23.20 3.57 22.07
C ARG A 199 22.11 4.59 21.84
N ALA A 200 22.22 5.33 20.75
CA ALA A 200 21.15 6.19 20.27
C ALA A 200 21.05 6.04 18.75
N SER A 201 19.85 5.93 18.25
CA SER A 201 19.62 5.96 16.81
C SER A 201 18.31 6.69 16.49
N SER A 202 18.29 7.29 15.30
CA SER A 202 17.07 7.92 14.78
C SER A 202 16.97 7.67 13.28
N ILE A 203 15.74 7.51 12.81
CA ILE A 203 15.39 7.41 11.40
C ILE A 203 14.29 8.43 11.13
N TYR A 204 14.46 9.21 10.08
CA TYR A 204 13.46 10.07 9.50
C TYR A 204 13.18 9.64 8.07
N SER A 205 11.91 9.59 7.67
CA SER A 205 11.51 9.37 6.29
C SER A 205 10.35 10.29 5.95
N ASP A 206 10.47 11.06 4.89
CA ASP A 206 9.39 11.84 4.28
C ASP A 206 9.09 11.26 2.90
N ARG A 207 7.85 10.85 2.70
CA ARG A 207 7.35 10.26 1.46
C ARG A 207 6.21 11.10 0.96
N ASN A 208 6.31 11.54 -0.26
CA ASN A 208 5.28 12.32 -0.93
C ASN A 208 4.87 11.64 -2.21
N LYS A 209 3.59 11.28 -2.34
CA LYS A 209 2.99 10.74 -3.55
C LYS A 209 2.00 11.77 -4.09
N ARG A 210 2.19 12.18 -5.35
CA ARG A 210 1.26 13.00 -6.09
C ARG A 210 0.63 12.15 -7.20
N TYR A 211 -0.67 12.27 -7.38
CA TYR A 211 -1.40 11.46 -8.36
C TYR A 211 -2.69 12.18 -8.77
N PRO A 212 -3.25 11.88 -9.96
CA PRO A 212 -4.50 12.49 -10.38
C PRO A 212 -5.62 12.14 -9.41
N GLY A 213 -6.37 13.14 -8.97
CA GLY A 213 -7.49 13.03 -8.03
C GLY A 213 -8.72 12.40 -8.68
N ILE A 214 -8.58 11.19 -9.21
CA ILE A 214 -9.66 10.42 -9.79
C ILE A 214 -10.25 9.55 -8.69
N GLY A 215 -11.23 10.08 -7.99
CA GLY A 215 -11.87 9.37 -6.89
C GLY A 215 -12.88 8.34 -7.39
N ASN A 216 -12.51 7.08 -7.47
CA ASN A 216 -13.44 5.94 -7.67
C ASN A 216 -14.53 6.21 -8.73
N THR A 217 -14.13 6.77 -9.86
CA THR A 217 -15.00 7.18 -10.95
C THR A 217 -15.28 6.03 -11.91
N ALA A 218 -16.30 6.21 -12.74
CA ALA A 218 -16.53 5.36 -13.91
C ALA A 218 -15.33 5.35 -14.89
N ALA A 219 -14.38 6.26 -14.75
CA ALA A 219 -13.18 6.39 -15.57
C ALA A 219 -11.87 6.07 -14.85
N ASP A 220 -11.91 5.21 -13.85
CA ASP A 220 -10.68 4.66 -13.24
C ASP A 220 -9.76 4.10 -14.35
N PRO A 221 -8.62 4.73 -14.63
CA PRO A 221 -7.73 4.32 -15.72
C PRO A 221 -7.23 2.89 -15.58
N TRP A 222 -7.05 2.41 -14.34
CA TRP A 222 -6.63 1.03 -14.09
C TRP A 222 -7.73 0.02 -14.42
N LEU A 223 -8.99 0.37 -14.11
CA LEU A 223 -10.14 -0.44 -14.48
C LEU A 223 -10.33 -0.49 -15.99
N TYR A 224 -10.12 0.63 -16.68
CA TYR A 224 -10.35 0.75 -18.11
C TYR A 224 -9.16 0.36 -18.99
N LEU A 225 -8.00 0.03 -18.42
CA LEU A 225 -6.90 -0.57 -19.20
C LEU A 225 -7.33 -1.80 -20.00
N TYR A 226 -8.30 -2.57 -19.50
CA TYR A 226 -8.78 -3.80 -20.13
C TYR A 226 -10.29 -3.78 -20.42
N ARG A 227 -10.99 -2.72 -20.04
CA ARG A 227 -12.44 -2.58 -20.24
C ARG A 227 -12.82 -1.54 -21.29
N TRP A 228 -11.89 -0.67 -21.66
CA TRP A 228 -12.17 0.30 -22.70
C TRP A 228 -12.30 -0.40 -24.04
N SER A 229 -13.52 -0.36 -24.64
CA SER A 229 -13.73 -0.98 -25.95
C SER A 229 -12.89 -0.27 -27.00
N PRO A 230 -12.24 -1.01 -27.91
CA PRO A 230 -11.48 -0.40 -29.01
C PRO A 230 -12.35 0.47 -29.94
N LEU A 231 -13.69 0.31 -29.92
CA LEU A 231 -14.61 1.14 -30.70
C LEU A 231 -15.04 2.43 -29.98
N MET A 232 -14.71 2.57 -28.69
CA MET A 232 -15.08 3.76 -27.92
C MET A 232 -14.09 4.89 -28.17
N PRO A 233 -14.58 6.05 -28.65
CA PRO A 233 -13.72 7.19 -28.96
C PRO A 233 -12.94 7.71 -27.75
N MET A 234 -11.77 8.25 -28.02
CA MET A 234 -10.89 8.94 -27.08
C MET A 234 -10.42 10.27 -27.68
N GLY A 235 -10.10 11.24 -26.83
CA GLY A 235 -9.56 12.53 -27.20
C GLY A 235 -10.63 13.61 -27.35
N VAL A 236 -10.63 14.34 -28.45
CA VAL A 236 -11.53 15.48 -28.72
C VAL A 236 -12.41 15.21 -29.95
N THR A 237 -13.58 15.81 -29.98
CA THR A 237 -14.43 15.78 -31.16
C THR A 237 -13.97 16.81 -32.21
N GLU A 238 -14.53 16.74 -33.43
CA GLU A 238 -14.36 17.73 -34.51
C GLU A 238 -14.74 19.16 -34.09
N HIS A 239 -15.54 19.27 -33.01
CA HIS A 239 -15.96 20.57 -32.46
C HIS A 239 -15.01 21.09 -31.36
N GLY A 240 -13.91 20.39 -31.09
CA GLY A 240 -12.97 20.76 -30.04
C GLY A 240 -13.42 20.41 -28.61
N ASN A 241 -14.56 19.71 -28.45
CA ASN A 241 -15.00 19.26 -27.13
C ASN A 241 -14.26 17.98 -26.74
N PRO A 242 -13.64 17.95 -25.56
CA PRO A 242 -13.05 16.73 -25.05
C PRO A 242 -14.14 15.69 -24.76
N LEU A 243 -13.81 14.43 -24.92
CA LEU A 243 -14.66 13.31 -24.57
C LEU A 243 -14.46 12.92 -23.10
N LYS A 244 -15.53 12.45 -22.46
CA LYS A 244 -15.48 11.90 -21.12
C LYS A 244 -14.88 10.50 -21.18
N GLU A 245 -13.55 10.42 -21.09
CA GLU A 245 -12.76 9.21 -21.21
C GLU A 245 -11.56 9.26 -20.26
N PRO A 246 -10.90 8.11 -19.92
CA PRO A 246 -9.90 8.05 -18.85
C PRO A 246 -8.74 9.02 -18.99
N THR A 247 -8.24 9.28 -20.20
CA THR A 247 -7.07 10.16 -20.40
C THR A 247 -7.41 11.61 -20.15
N TYR A 248 -8.60 12.03 -20.56
CA TYR A 248 -9.10 13.38 -20.31
C TYR A 248 -9.44 13.59 -18.84
N GLU A 249 -10.08 12.62 -18.19
CA GLU A 249 -10.37 12.72 -16.76
C GLU A 249 -9.08 12.83 -15.92
N MET A 250 -8.03 12.07 -16.28
CA MET A 250 -6.71 12.23 -15.65
C MET A 250 -6.10 13.62 -15.86
N ALA A 251 -6.25 14.18 -17.06
CA ALA A 251 -5.70 15.49 -17.39
C ALA A 251 -6.52 16.64 -16.77
N ALA A 252 -7.83 16.48 -16.67
CA ALA A 252 -8.75 17.50 -16.14
C ALA A 252 -8.74 17.53 -14.60
N SER A 253 -8.51 16.38 -13.95
CA SER A 253 -8.50 16.29 -12.49
C SER A 253 -7.35 17.07 -11.87
N ASN A 254 -7.55 17.57 -10.65
CA ASN A 254 -6.47 18.14 -9.86
C ASN A 254 -5.60 17.01 -9.28
N THR A 255 -4.41 17.41 -8.84
CA THR A 255 -3.45 16.51 -8.20
C THR A 255 -3.80 16.33 -6.73
N ASP A 256 -4.08 15.09 -6.34
CA ASP A 256 -4.13 14.68 -4.94
C ASP A 256 -2.73 14.45 -4.41
N ASN A 257 -2.53 14.74 -3.14
CA ASN A 257 -1.24 14.59 -2.46
C ASN A 257 -1.39 13.71 -1.22
N LEU A 258 -0.52 12.69 -1.10
CA LEU A 258 -0.39 11.86 0.09
C LEU A 258 1.03 11.98 0.64
N GLN A 259 1.16 12.70 1.74
CA GLN A 259 2.42 12.83 2.46
C GLN A 259 2.45 11.90 3.68
N ASN A 260 3.52 11.13 3.82
CA ASN A 260 3.74 10.25 4.96
C ASN A 260 5.10 10.54 5.58
N LYS A 261 5.09 11.06 6.81
CA LYS A 261 6.29 11.33 7.61
C LYS A 261 6.42 10.27 8.69
N TYR A 262 7.59 9.66 8.76
CA TYR A 262 7.94 8.67 9.76
C TYR A 262 9.16 9.12 10.56
N TYR A 263 9.04 9.04 11.86
CA TYR A 263 10.09 9.32 12.83
C TYR A 263 10.28 8.08 13.70
N ASN A 264 11.53 7.66 13.87
CA ASN A 264 11.89 6.64 14.84
C ASN A 264 13.05 7.17 15.67
N ILE A 265 12.95 7.02 16.98
CA ILE A 265 14.02 7.32 17.93
C ILE A 265 14.18 6.08 18.81
N ASN A 266 15.39 5.55 18.86
CA ASN A 266 15.75 4.46 19.76
C ASN A 266 16.88 4.90 20.69
N LEU A 267 16.67 4.70 21.98
CA LEU A 267 17.66 4.93 23.04
C LEU A 267 17.87 3.63 23.78
N GLY A 268 19.12 3.20 23.89
CA GLY A 268 19.45 1.98 24.59
C GLY A 268 20.69 2.12 25.46
N PHE A 269 20.74 1.36 26.52
CA PHE A 269 21.99 1.18 27.27
C PHE A 269 22.16 -0.28 27.68
N THR A 270 23.42 -0.67 27.82
CA THR A 270 23.81 -1.96 28.35
C THR A 270 24.65 -1.73 29.59
N LEU A 271 24.26 -2.37 30.68
CA LEU A 271 25.01 -2.40 31.93
C LEU A 271 25.63 -3.80 32.08
N ASN A 272 26.96 -3.90 31.98
CA ASN A 272 27.71 -5.12 32.22
C ASN A 272 28.07 -5.20 33.72
N LEU A 273 27.28 -5.95 34.49
CA LEU A 273 27.49 -6.13 35.94
C LEU A 273 28.76 -6.95 36.21
N THR A 274 28.94 -7.99 35.41
CA THR A 274 30.14 -8.80 35.35
C THR A 274 30.50 -9.16 33.92
N LYS A 275 31.57 -9.92 33.68
CA LYS A 275 31.87 -10.44 32.33
C LYS A 275 30.79 -11.36 31.77
N ASN A 276 30.00 -11.99 32.65
CA ASN A 276 29.00 -12.99 32.29
C ASN A 276 27.56 -12.51 32.51
N TRP A 277 27.35 -11.32 33.06
CA TRP A 277 26.03 -10.80 33.42
C TRP A 277 25.85 -9.39 32.89
N ASP A 278 24.83 -9.22 32.03
CA ASP A 278 24.45 -7.94 31.48
C ASP A 278 22.95 -7.66 31.68
N VAL A 279 22.64 -6.37 31.78
CA VAL A 279 21.27 -5.83 31.77
C VAL A 279 21.14 -4.85 30.60
N LYS A 280 20.10 -5.02 29.80
CA LYS A 280 19.82 -4.14 28.65
C LYS A 280 18.48 -3.44 28.82
N PHE A 281 18.49 -2.19 28.44
CA PHE A 281 17.31 -1.34 28.34
C PHE A 281 17.27 -0.74 26.94
N ASP A 282 16.13 -0.84 26.26
CA ASP A 282 15.88 -0.20 24.99
C ASP A 282 14.51 0.47 25.03
N TYR A 283 14.47 1.76 24.69
CA TYR A 283 13.28 2.54 24.49
C TYR A 283 13.19 2.97 23.04
N THR A 284 12.08 2.66 22.39
CA THR A 284 11.80 3.07 21.01
C THR A 284 10.51 3.88 20.95
N TYR A 285 10.59 5.05 20.33
CA TYR A 285 9.47 5.88 19.99
C TYR A 285 9.35 5.93 18.46
N ASP A 286 8.18 5.54 17.93
CA ASP A 286 7.85 5.65 16.53
C ASP A 286 6.65 6.58 16.35
N LYS A 287 6.74 7.49 15.41
CA LYS A 287 5.62 8.32 14.98
C LYS A 287 5.47 8.28 13.47
N GLN A 288 4.26 7.95 13.02
CA GLN A 288 3.88 8.06 11.63
C GLN A 288 2.75 9.09 11.50
N SER A 289 2.96 10.12 10.68
CA SER A 289 1.95 11.10 10.32
C SER A 289 1.66 10.97 8.84
N THR A 290 0.40 10.75 8.50
CA THR A 290 -0.07 10.69 7.11
C THR A 290 -1.05 11.83 6.89
N GLU A 291 -0.79 12.66 5.90
CA GLU A 291 -1.67 13.72 5.43
C GLU A 291 -2.08 13.42 4.00
N THR A 292 -3.37 13.45 3.72
CA THR A 292 -3.92 13.31 2.37
C THR A 292 -4.71 14.57 2.05
N ASN A 293 -4.31 15.29 1.03
CA ASN A 293 -5.04 16.42 0.47
C ASN A 293 -5.64 16.00 -0.85
N SER A 294 -6.96 16.13 -0.98
CA SER A 294 -7.71 15.69 -2.15
C SER A 294 -8.78 16.70 -2.52
N SER A 295 -9.18 16.69 -3.79
CA SER A 295 -10.24 17.56 -4.27
C SER A 295 -11.12 16.83 -5.29
N VAL A 296 -12.41 17.18 -5.28
CA VAL A 296 -13.34 16.88 -6.35
C VAL A 296 -13.57 18.17 -7.12
N THR A 297 -13.29 18.13 -8.42
CA THR A 297 -13.46 19.28 -9.30
C THR A 297 -14.36 18.94 -10.47
N GLN A 298 -15.00 19.96 -11.00
CA GLN A 298 -15.89 19.86 -12.16
C GLN A 298 -15.10 20.10 -13.44
N TYR A 299 -15.43 19.36 -14.50
CA TYR A 299 -14.94 19.57 -15.85
C TYR A 299 -16.07 19.38 -16.87
N ASN A 300 -15.94 19.94 -18.07
CA ASN A 300 -16.90 19.78 -19.16
C ASN A 300 -16.36 18.77 -20.17
N ALA A 301 -17.20 17.82 -20.59
CA ALA A 301 -16.84 16.83 -21.59
C ALA A 301 -18.06 16.35 -22.39
N GLY A 302 -17.81 15.81 -23.58
CA GLY A 302 -18.80 15.10 -24.38
C GLY A 302 -19.08 13.73 -23.79
N GLU A 303 -20.34 13.47 -23.45
CA GLU A 303 -20.79 12.21 -22.84
C GLU A 303 -21.16 11.18 -23.92
N MET A 304 -20.36 10.14 -24.01
CA MET A 304 -20.57 9.09 -25.01
C MET A 304 -21.35 7.87 -24.49
N TRP A 305 -21.69 7.84 -23.21
CA TRP A 305 -22.47 6.77 -22.59
C TRP A 305 -23.99 6.94 -22.86
N TYR A 306 -24.43 8.19 -23.12
CA TYR A 306 -25.81 8.51 -23.48
C TYR A 306 -26.01 8.55 -24.98
N SER A 307 -27.28 8.69 -25.41
CA SER A 307 -27.63 8.87 -26.80
C SER A 307 -27.07 10.19 -27.32
N PRO A 308 -26.48 10.21 -28.51
CA PRO A 308 -26.07 11.43 -29.18
C PRO A 308 -27.26 12.35 -29.44
N THR A 309 -26.99 13.63 -29.54
CA THR A 309 -28.01 14.65 -29.90
C THR A 309 -27.83 15.09 -31.34
N PRO A 310 -28.92 15.44 -32.05
CA PRO A 310 -28.83 16.00 -33.39
C PRO A 310 -27.90 17.21 -33.45
N TRP A 311 -27.06 17.28 -34.49
CA TRP A 311 -26.24 18.45 -34.72
C TRP A 311 -27.06 19.52 -35.41
N ILE A 312 -27.52 20.50 -34.65
CA ILE A 312 -28.32 21.62 -35.14
C ILE A 312 -27.46 22.85 -35.25
N GLU A 313 -27.51 23.53 -36.39
CA GLU A 313 -26.95 24.85 -36.61
C GLU A 313 -27.95 25.77 -37.26
N ASN A 314 -28.06 27.00 -36.78
CA ASN A 314 -29.05 27.99 -37.23
C ASN A 314 -30.50 27.44 -37.32
N GLY A 315 -30.85 26.54 -36.36
CA GLY A 315 -32.16 25.93 -36.27
C GLY A 315 -32.41 24.77 -37.27
N SER A 316 -31.40 24.38 -38.06
CA SER A 316 -31.51 23.30 -39.05
C SER A 316 -30.58 22.13 -38.74
N GLN A 317 -31.02 20.90 -39.01
CA GLN A 317 -30.20 19.70 -38.92
C GLN A 317 -29.03 19.78 -39.92
N VAL A 318 -27.84 19.52 -39.47
CA VAL A 318 -26.63 19.39 -40.30
C VAL A 318 -26.60 17.99 -40.92
N TYR A 319 -26.22 17.90 -42.18
CA TYR A 319 -26.02 16.65 -42.91
C TYR A 319 -24.54 16.53 -43.32
N VAL A 320 -24.02 15.32 -43.28
CA VAL A 320 -22.63 15.02 -43.63
C VAL A 320 -22.54 13.79 -44.55
N ASN A 321 -21.46 13.71 -45.31
CA ASN A 321 -21.10 12.50 -46.07
C ASN A 321 -20.35 11.47 -45.16
N GLU A 322 -19.92 10.36 -45.74
CA GLU A 322 -19.16 9.30 -45.05
C GLU A 322 -17.73 9.73 -44.59
N LEU A 323 -17.25 10.89 -45.01
CA LEU A 323 -16.00 11.49 -44.57
C LEU A 323 -16.20 12.47 -43.40
N GLY A 324 -17.44 12.72 -43.01
CA GLY A 324 -17.82 13.73 -42.02
C GLY A 324 -17.87 15.15 -42.55
N GLU A 325 -17.74 15.33 -43.88
CA GLU A 325 -17.83 16.63 -44.51
C GLU A 325 -19.29 17.05 -44.72
N ARG A 326 -19.57 18.31 -44.47
CA ARG A 326 -20.91 18.87 -44.67
C ARG A 326 -21.37 18.80 -46.12
N VAL A 327 -22.62 18.43 -46.28
CA VAL A 327 -23.25 18.38 -47.60
C VAL A 327 -24.67 18.98 -47.53
N ASP A 328 -25.08 19.65 -48.60
CA ASP A 328 -26.40 20.26 -48.70
C ASP A 328 -27.47 19.25 -49.09
N THR A 329 -27.11 18.21 -49.81
CA THR A 329 -28.01 17.16 -50.29
C THR A 329 -27.35 15.78 -50.27
N GLY A 330 -28.14 14.74 -50.05
CA GLY A 330 -27.67 13.35 -50.16
C GLY A 330 -26.82 12.85 -49.00
N GLY A 331 -26.72 13.61 -47.90
CA GLY A 331 -25.99 13.22 -46.73
C GLY A 331 -26.80 12.50 -45.65
N MET A 332 -26.13 12.02 -44.61
CA MET A 332 -26.78 11.48 -43.42
C MET A 332 -26.93 12.56 -42.35
N PRO A 333 -28.00 12.54 -41.52
CA PRO A 333 -28.14 13.49 -40.42
C PRO A 333 -26.98 13.33 -39.42
N ALA A 334 -26.33 14.44 -39.09
CA ALA A 334 -25.18 14.44 -38.20
C ALA A 334 -25.60 14.53 -36.73
N TYR A 335 -24.87 13.85 -35.89
CA TYR A 335 -25.06 13.82 -34.44
C TYR A 335 -23.80 14.20 -33.71
N ARG A 336 -23.95 14.67 -32.47
CA ARG A 336 -22.82 14.99 -31.58
C ARG A 336 -23.06 14.47 -30.18
N PHE A 337 -22.01 14.26 -29.43
CA PHE A 337 -22.11 13.90 -28.03
C PHE A 337 -22.62 15.10 -27.22
N PRO A 338 -23.60 14.90 -26.33
CA PRO A 338 -24.05 15.96 -25.44
C PRO A 338 -22.90 16.37 -24.52
N VAL A 339 -22.63 17.68 -24.46
CA VAL A 339 -21.58 18.22 -23.57
C VAL A 339 -22.21 18.68 -22.27
N GLY A 340 -21.67 18.26 -21.16
CA GLY A 340 -22.16 18.61 -19.84
C GLY A 340 -21.07 18.68 -18.79
N PRO A 341 -21.43 19.22 -17.59
CA PRO A 341 -20.54 19.24 -16.45
C PRO A 341 -20.48 17.87 -15.77
N TYR A 342 -19.26 17.42 -15.46
CA TYR A 342 -18.99 16.16 -14.75
C TYR A 342 -18.01 16.40 -13.62
N TYR A 343 -18.05 15.53 -12.62
CA TYR A 343 -17.13 15.57 -11.50
C TYR A 343 -16.15 14.40 -11.58
N ASN A 344 -14.92 14.61 -11.17
CA ASN A 344 -13.90 13.55 -11.08
C ASN A 344 -14.13 12.59 -9.88
N SER A 345 -15.39 12.39 -9.51
CA SER A 345 -15.83 11.51 -8.42
C SER A 345 -17.15 10.86 -8.77
N SER A 346 -17.34 9.59 -8.43
CA SER A 346 -18.63 8.88 -8.53
C SER A 346 -19.56 9.17 -7.35
N GLY A 347 -19.08 9.85 -6.32
CA GLY A 347 -19.81 10.18 -5.09
C GLY A 347 -20.50 11.54 -5.17
N PRO A 348 -19.98 12.58 -4.50
CA PRO A 348 -20.61 13.90 -4.48
C PRO A 348 -20.72 14.49 -5.87
N GLN A 349 -21.90 15.00 -6.19
CA GLN A 349 -22.14 15.79 -7.41
C GLN A 349 -21.95 17.29 -7.12
N THR A 350 -20.90 17.61 -6.38
CA THR A 350 -20.45 18.96 -6.08
C THR A 350 -18.92 18.98 -5.97
N SER A 351 -18.34 20.14 -6.27
CA SER A 351 -16.92 20.32 -6.04
C SER A 351 -16.61 20.37 -4.54
N GLN A 352 -15.47 19.84 -4.14
CA GLN A 352 -15.06 19.84 -2.73
C GLN A 352 -13.56 19.81 -2.58
N VAL A 353 -13.09 20.30 -1.45
CA VAL A 353 -11.72 20.10 -0.96
C VAL A 353 -11.74 19.35 0.36
N ALA A 354 -10.83 18.40 0.53
CA ALA A 354 -10.72 17.61 1.74
C ALA A 354 -9.27 17.43 2.17
N THR A 355 -9.04 17.49 3.48
CA THR A 355 -7.78 17.06 4.08
C THR A 355 -8.06 15.96 5.11
N LYS A 356 -7.28 14.89 5.07
CA LYS A 356 -7.33 13.79 6.02
C LYS A 356 -5.97 13.65 6.69
N ASN A 357 -5.96 13.75 8.01
CA ASN A 357 -4.77 13.56 8.83
C ASN A 357 -4.91 12.26 9.63
N ARG A 358 -3.85 11.46 9.67
CA ARG A 358 -3.75 10.28 10.52
C ARG A 358 -2.39 10.29 11.23
N SER A 359 -2.41 10.18 12.55
CA SER A 359 -1.21 10.01 13.38
C SER A 359 -1.24 8.65 14.06
N VAL A 360 -0.09 7.97 14.05
CA VAL A 360 0.14 6.73 14.79
C VAL A 360 1.39 6.92 15.62
N ASP A 361 1.28 6.74 16.93
CA ASP A 361 2.36 6.88 17.90
C ASP A 361 2.57 5.54 18.61
N ASN A 362 3.77 4.98 18.51
CA ASN A 362 4.17 3.74 19.18
C ASN A 362 5.26 4.02 20.20
N ASN A 363 5.12 3.43 21.37
CA ASN A 363 6.16 3.42 22.39
C ASN A 363 6.45 1.97 22.74
N THR A 364 7.73 1.60 22.65
CA THR A 364 8.21 0.26 23.01
C THR A 364 9.29 0.38 24.06
N ILE A 365 9.15 -0.36 25.15
CA ILE A 365 10.14 -0.49 26.21
C ILE A 365 10.51 -1.95 26.31
N ASN A 366 11.81 -2.25 26.23
CA ASN A 366 12.37 -3.57 26.49
C ASN A 366 13.37 -3.46 27.62
N VAL A 367 13.23 -4.31 28.63
CA VAL A 367 14.23 -4.46 29.72
C VAL A 367 14.48 -5.94 29.88
N TYR A 368 15.73 -6.34 29.77
CA TYR A 368 16.07 -7.75 29.99
C TYR A 368 17.49 -7.92 30.50
N THR A 369 17.69 -9.02 31.19
CA THR A 369 19.00 -9.43 31.72
C THR A 369 19.41 -10.76 31.13
N THR A 370 20.72 -10.93 30.92
CA THR A 370 21.32 -12.17 30.44
C THR A 370 22.45 -12.57 31.36
N TYR A 371 22.42 -13.83 31.81
CA TYR A 371 23.50 -14.41 32.62
C TYR A 371 24.01 -15.69 31.96
N ASN A 372 25.33 -15.76 31.71
CA ASN A 372 25.99 -16.90 31.11
C ASN A 372 26.80 -17.63 32.20
N LEU A 373 26.60 -18.95 32.32
CA LEU A 373 27.26 -19.80 33.29
C LEU A 373 27.86 -21.00 32.57
N GLN A 374 29.14 -21.24 32.81
CA GLN A 374 29.85 -22.43 32.33
C GLN A 374 30.32 -23.25 33.51
N LEU A 375 30.05 -24.54 33.52
CA LEU A 375 30.39 -25.50 34.56
C LEU A 375 31.13 -26.71 33.97
N GLY A 376 31.89 -27.42 34.84
CA GLY A 376 32.71 -28.55 34.47
C GLY A 376 34.19 -28.17 34.24
N ALA A 377 35.09 -29.12 34.35
CA ALA A 377 36.53 -28.91 34.23
C ALA A 377 36.92 -28.37 32.84
N GLU A 378 36.24 -28.84 31.79
CA GLU A 378 36.43 -28.41 30.39
C GLU A 378 35.31 -27.46 29.91
N LYS A 379 34.49 -26.92 30.85
CA LYS A 379 33.36 -26.02 30.57
C LYS A 379 32.31 -26.68 29.67
N GLN A 380 32.17 -27.97 29.74
CA GLN A 380 31.26 -28.76 28.88
C GLN A 380 29.79 -28.45 29.11
N HIS A 381 29.39 -27.89 30.25
CA HIS A 381 28.03 -27.45 30.53
C HIS A 381 27.92 -25.93 30.35
N ALA A 382 27.23 -25.46 29.33
CA ALA A 382 26.98 -24.05 29.11
C ALA A 382 25.51 -23.73 29.35
N PHE A 383 25.23 -22.81 30.25
CA PHE A 383 23.90 -22.29 30.56
C PHE A 383 23.80 -20.82 30.19
N LYS A 384 22.67 -20.41 29.58
CA LYS A 384 22.35 -19.01 29.34
C LYS A 384 20.95 -18.75 29.84
N PHE A 385 20.84 -17.91 30.85
CA PHE A 385 19.58 -17.46 31.43
C PHE A 385 19.24 -16.09 30.88
N MET A 386 17.97 -15.87 30.51
CA MET A 386 17.46 -14.57 30.14
C MET A 386 16.12 -14.37 30.83
N ALA A 387 15.90 -13.18 31.37
CA ALA A 387 14.59 -12.78 31.88
C ALA A 387 14.34 -11.31 31.54
N GLY A 388 13.11 -10.94 31.29
CA GLY A 388 12.81 -9.58 30.91
C GLY A 388 11.35 -9.25 30.76
N MET A 389 11.11 -8.00 30.40
CA MET A 389 9.79 -7.48 30.07
C MET A 389 9.82 -6.68 28.78
N ASN A 390 8.69 -6.71 28.09
CA ASN A 390 8.43 -5.90 26.91
C ASN A 390 7.08 -5.19 27.10
N ARG A 391 7.04 -3.88 26.86
CA ARG A 391 5.79 -3.10 26.83
C ARG A 391 5.70 -2.39 25.48
N VAL A 392 4.56 -2.54 24.83
CA VAL A 392 4.22 -1.83 23.60
C VAL A 392 2.94 -1.05 23.82
N THR A 393 2.92 0.22 23.48
CA THR A 393 1.72 1.05 23.47
C THR A 393 1.59 1.68 22.10
N ASN A 394 0.44 1.51 21.48
CA ASN A 394 0.08 2.10 20.20
C ASN A 394 -1.09 3.08 20.44
N LYS A 395 -0.98 4.28 19.89
CA LYS A 395 -2.05 5.27 19.86
C LYS A 395 -2.22 5.74 18.43
N TRP A 396 -3.46 5.83 17.98
CA TRP A 396 -3.73 6.43 16.69
C TRP A 396 -4.91 7.39 16.76
N SER A 397 -4.87 8.40 15.91
CA SER A 397 -5.96 9.33 15.68
C SER A 397 -6.08 9.63 14.21
N SER A 398 -7.28 9.90 13.76
CA SER A 398 -7.54 10.43 12.43
C SER A 398 -8.55 11.57 12.51
N SER A 399 -8.42 12.52 11.61
CA SER A 399 -9.39 13.58 11.37
C SER A 399 -9.50 13.84 9.89
N LYS A 400 -10.69 14.21 9.43
CA LYS A 400 -10.94 14.62 8.05
C LYS A 400 -11.83 15.85 8.07
N GLY A 401 -11.39 16.92 7.40
CA GLY A 401 -12.16 18.09 7.09
C GLY A 401 -12.53 18.10 5.61
N THR A 402 -13.76 18.46 5.29
CA THR A 402 -14.25 18.61 3.91
C THR A 402 -15.10 19.87 3.83
N ILE A 403 -14.93 20.67 2.78
CA ILE A 403 -15.80 21.80 2.45
C ILE A 403 -16.21 21.66 0.98
N ASN A 404 -17.50 21.83 0.74
CA ASN A 404 -18.09 21.76 -0.59
C ASN A 404 -18.07 23.12 -1.30
N ASP A 405 -18.46 23.12 -2.58
CA ASP A 405 -18.71 24.28 -3.43
C ASP A 405 -17.48 25.19 -3.58
N LEU A 406 -16.48 24.67 -4.30
CA LEU A 406 -15.29 25.43 -4.67
C LEU A 406 -15.64 26.53 -5.67
N ILE A 407 -15.19 27.74 -5.39
CA ILE A 407 -15.28 28.91 -6.31
C ILE A 407 -14.08 28.96 -7.26
N ASP A 408 -12.97 28.33 -6.91
CA ASP A 408 -11.78 28.15 -7.75
C ASP A 408 -11.49 26.64 -7.92
N LEU A 409 -11.77 26.12 -9.11
CA LEU A 409 -11.61 24.70 -9.42
C LEU A 409 -10.18 24.33 -9.81
N GLU A 410 -9.36 25.31 -10.21
CA GLU A 410 -7.96 25.08 -10.59
C GLU A 410 -7.03 25.10 -9.38
N ASN A 411 -7.42 25.83 -8.33
CA ASN A 411 -6.67 25.95 -7.08
C ASN A 411 -7.55 25.58 -5.88
N PRO A 412 -7.92 24.31 -5.69
CA PRO A 412 -8.84 23.87 -4.66
C PRO A 412 -8.23 24.01 -3.26
N GLN A 413 -8.64 25.06 -2.55
CA GLN A 413 -8.21 25.34 -1.18
C GLN A 413 -9.41 25.62 -0.29
N PHE A 414 -9.29 25.37 1.01
CA PHE A 414 -10.36 25.61 1.99
C PHE A 414 -10.89 27.06 1.97
N PRO A 415 -10.07 28.10 1.84
CA PRO A 415 -10.57 29.48 1.74
C PRO A 415 -11.41 29.77 0.49
N PHE A 416 -11.31 28.91 -0.54
CA PHE A 416 -12.06 29.02 -1.79
C PHE A 416 -13.25 28.05 -1.88
N ALA A 417 -13.69 27.53 -0.74
CA ALA A 417 -14.87 26.68 -0.62
C ALA A 417 -15.89 27.36 0.27
N VAL A 418 -17.13 27.48 -0.21
CA VAL A 418 -18.19 28.31 0.41
C VAL A 418 -19.42 27.50 0.83
N GLY A 419 -19.44 26.19 0.55
CA GLY A 419 -20.56 25.31 0.84
C GLY A 419 -20.48 24.66 2.24
N ASP A 420 -21.19 23.54 2.37
CA ASP A 420 -21.29 22.80 3.63
C ASP A 420 -19.92 22.29 4.09
N GLN A 421 -19.72 22.39 5.41
CA GLN A 421 -18.50 21.96 6.07
C GLN A 421 -18.75 20.68 6.87
N PHE A 422 -17.88 19.70 6.70
CA PHE A 422 -17.94 18.43 7.42
C PHE A 422 -16.61 18.18 8.11
N PHE A 423 -16.71 17.73 9.35
CA PHE A 423 -15.54 17.29 10.10
C PHE A 423 -15.84 15.96 10.77
N GLU A 424 -14.96 14.99 10.58
CA GLU A 424 -15.01 13.68 11.23
C GLU A 424 -13.66 13.34 11.84
N GLY A 425 -13.67 12.54 12.88
CA GLY A 425 -12.44 12.13 13.53
C GLY A 425 -12.65 10.93 14.43
N ASP A 426 -11.57 10.19 14.62
CA ASP A 426 -11.54 9.02 15.47
C ASP A 426 -10.17 8.90 16.16
N ARG A 427 -10.14 8.23 17.31
CA ARG A 427 -8.91 7.94 18.06
C ARG A 427 -9.05 6.64 18.82
N ASN A 428 -7.95 5.92 18.90
CA ASN A 428 -7.90 4.69 19.64
C ASN A 428 -6.51 4.45 20.23
N TRP A 429 -6.41 3.53 21.16
CA TRP A 429 -5.16 3.12 21.76
C TRP A 429 -5.20 1.66 22.19
N GLU A 430 -4.05 1.02 22.17
CA GLU A 430 -3.86 -0.32 22.68
C GLU A 430 -2.54 -0.44 23.43
N SER A 431 -2.45 -1.33 24.39
CA SER A 431 -1.24 -1.62 25.13
C SER A 431 -1.09 -3.12 25.36
N GLN A 432 0.14 -3.55 25.24
CA GLN A 432 0.56 -4.92 25.54
C GLN A 432 1.73 -4.88 26.51
N LEU A 433 1.72 -5.77 27.50
CA LEU A 433 2.82 -5.97 28.44
C LEU A 433 3.11 -7.47 28.53
N GLY A 434 4.35 -7.85 28.29
CA GLY A 434 4.80 -9.24 28.36
C GLY A 434 6.00 -9.40 29.28
N PHE A 435 6.00 -10.44 30.09
CA PHE A 435 7.14 -10.91 30.87
C PHE A 435 7.62 -12.23 30.27
N PHE A 436 8.92 -12.40 30.16
CA PHE A 436 9.49 -13.60 29.55
C PHE A 436 10.72 -14.09 30.28
N GLY A 437 10.93 -15.41 30.23
CA GLY A 437 12.12 -16.09 30.68
C GLY A 437 12.57 -17.11 29.64
N ARG A 438 13.89 -17.25 29.47
CA ARG A 438 14.51 -18.24 28.61
C ARG A 438 15.69 -18.89 29.32
N LEU A 439 15.78 -20.20 29.18
CA LEU A 439 16.92 -21.00 29.56
C LEU A 439 17.42 -21.72 28.31
N ASN A 440 18.69 -21.47 27.94
CA ASN A 440 19.41 -22.31 27.00
C ASN A 440 20.45 -23.13 27.75
N TYR A 441 20.54 -24.41 27.43
CA TYR A 441 21.55 -25.34 27.92
C TYR A 441 22.23 -26.04 26.75
N ALA A 442 23.57 -26.06 26.76
CA ALA A 442 24.34 -26.82 25.81
C ALA A 442 25.33 -27.73 26.60
N PHE A 443 25.42 -28.97 26.14
CA PHE A 443 26.40 -29.94 26.66
C PHE A 443 27.34 -30.33 25.53
N GLU A 444 28.64 -30.05 25.72
CA GLU A 444 29.75 -30.31 24.77
C GLU A 444 29.49 -29.80 23.33
N ASP A 445 28.67 -28.76 23.16
CA ASP A 445 28.19 -28.30 21.86
C ASP A 445 27.52 -29.38 20.97
N LYS A 446 27.13 -30.52 21.59
CA LYS A 446 26.46 -31.65 20.96
C LYS A 446 24.96 -31.64 21.21
N TYR A 447 24.58 -31.43 22.48
CA TYR A 447 23.18 -31.46 22.91
C TYR A 447 22.72 -30.08 23.32
N PHE A 448 21.60 -29.66 22.81
CA PHE A 448 21.02 -28.34 23.05
C PHE A 448 19.61 -28.49 23.57
N LEU A 449 19.29 -27.79 24.66
CA LEU A 449 17.93 -27.67 25.18
C LEU A 449 17.62 -26.20 25.38
N GLU A 450 16.41 -25.80 24.99
CA GLU A 450 15.91 -24.47 25.25
C GLU A 450 14.50 -24.57 25.84
N ALA A 451 14.26 -23.79 26.89
CA ALA A 451 12.94 -23.64 27.49
C ALA A 451 12.61 -22.14 27.55
N ASN A 452 11.45 -21.77 27.08
CA ASN A 452 10.94 -20.40 27.15
C ASN A 452 9.59 -20.42 27.84
N ILE A 453 9.33 -19.40 28.62
CA ILE A 453 8.04 -19.11 29.22
C ILE A 453 7.74 -17.63 29.05
N ARG A 454 6.52 -17.32 28.62
CA ARG A 454 6.06 -15.95 28.46
C ARG A 454 4.67 -15.76 29.03
N ARG A 455 4.45 -14.63 29.71
CA ARG A 455 3.14 -14.20 30.16
C ARG A 455 2.81 -12.86 29.52
N ASP A 456 1.80 -12.84 28.67
CA ASP A 456 1.35 -11.64 27.98
C ASP A 456 0.01 -11.15 28.49
N GLY A 457 -0.11 -9.83 28.61
CA GLY A 457 -1.34 -9.12 28.91
C GLY A 457 -1.65 -8.10 27.82
N SER A 458 -2.91 -8.02 27.42
CA SER A 458 -3.39 -7.12 26.37
C SER A 458 -4.58 -6.30 26.83
N SER A 459 -4.61 -5.02 26.46
CA SER A 459 -5.76 -4.13 26.70
C SER A 459 -7.00 -4.46 25.86
N LYS A 460 -6.86 -5.39 24.90
CA LYS A 460 -7.95 -5.83 24.01
C LYS A 460 -8.93 -6.81 24.65
N PHE A 461 -8.56 -7.38 25.79
CA PHE A 461 -9.34 -8.38 26.49
C PHE A 461 -9.84 -7.87 27.84
N PRO A 462 -10.94 -8.41 28.36
CA PRO A 462 -11.47 -8.05 29.68
C PRO A 462 -10.47 -8.40 30.79
N ASP A 463 -10.59 -7.74 31.94
CA ASP A 463 -9.60 -7.77 33.03
C ASP A 463 -9.27 -9.17 33.54
N HIS A 464 -10.24 -10.07 33.58
CA HIS A 464 -10.09 -11.44 34.05
C HIS A 464 -9.45 -12.39 33.01
N LEU A 465 -9.42 -12.02 31.71
CA LEU A 465 -8.90 -12.83 30.61
C LEU A 465 -7.70 -12.19 29.89
N LYS A 466 -7.28 -11.01 30.28
CA LYS A 466 -6.23 -10.27 29.58
C LYS A 466 -4.84 -10.91 29.66
N TRP A 467 -4.57 -11.74 30.68
CA TRP A 467 -3.27 -12.37 30.91
C TRP A 467 -3.29 -13.85 30.56
N LYS A 468 -2.32 -14.31 29.75
CA LYS A 468 -2.16 -15.73 29.38
C LYS A 468 -0.68 -16.13 29.35
N TRP A 469 -0.42 -17.42 29.64
CA TRP A 469 0.89 -18.01 29.59
C TRP A 469 1.12 -18.74 28.26
N PHE A 470 2.35 -18.64 27.74
CA PHE A 470 2.79 -19.23 26.47
C PHE A 470 4.13 -19.91 26.68
N PRO A 471 4.17 -21.22 26.97
CA PRO A 471 5.40 -21.99 27.07
C PRO A 471 5.91 -22.45 25.71
N SER A 472 7.23 -22.64 25.57
CA SER A 472 7.82 -23.31 24.42
C SER A 472 9.12 -24.02 24.80
N PHE A 473 9.42 -25.12 24.10
CA PHE A 473 10.58 -25.96 24.33
C PHE A 473 11.22 -26.35 22.98
N SER A 474 12.56 -26.44 22.95
CA SER A 474 13.24 -27.05 21.82
C SER A 474 14.42 -27.90 22.27
N ALA A 475 14.74 -28.90 21.45
CA ALA A 475 15.90 -29.78 21.62
C ALA A 475 16.66 -29.88 20.29
N GLY A 476 17.98 -29.97 20.39
CA GLY A 476 18.86 -30.18 19.25
C GLY A 476 19.97 -31.16 19.59
N TRP A 477 20.33 -32.02 18.63
CA TRP A 477 21.40 -32.98 18.74
C TRP A 477 22.27 -32.96 17.49
N VAL A 478 23.55 -32.60 17.68
CA VAL A 478 24.57 -32.65 16.62
C VAL A 478 25.11 -34.08 16.58
N PHE A 479 24.44 -34.94 15.84
CA PHE A 479 24.78 -36.36 15.79
C PHE A 479 26.12 -36.63 15.11
N THR A 480 26.60 -35.75 14.22
CA THR A 480 27.93 -35.85 13.60
C THR A 480 29.08 -35.64 14.56
N SER A 481 28.83 -35.01 15.73
CA SER A 481 29.84 -34.86 16.79
C SER A 481 30.01 -36.12 17.67
N GLU A 482 29.24 -37.19 17.40
CA GLU A 482 29.34 -38.45 18.11
C GLU A 482 30.46 -39.34 17.58
N GLU A 483 31.04 -40.16 18.44
CA GLU A 483 32.15 -41.07 18.13
C GLU A 483 31.81 -42.01 16.95
N PHE A 484 30.58 -42.52 16.89
CA PHE A 484 30.11 -43.43 15.82
C PHE A 484 30.04 -42.80 14.44
N MET A 485 30.04 -41.46 14.35
CA MET A 485 30.00 -40.71 13.07
C MET A 485 31.41 -40.36 12.53
N LYS A 486 32.45 -40.48 13.34
CA LYS A 486 33.84 -40.18 12.92
C LYS A 486 34.25 -40.88 11.61
N PRO A 487 33.90 -42.15 11.34
CA PRO A 487 34.31 -42.83 10.12
C PRO A 487 33.78 -42.21 8.82
N ILE A 488 32.68 -41.43 8.89
CA ILE A 488 32.03 -40.80 7.75
C ILE A 488 32.13 -39.24 7.78
N GLU A 489 32.94 -38.68 8.67
CA GLU A 489 33.13 -37.22 8.81
C GLU A 489 33.55 -36.56 7.48
N ASN A 490 34.34 -37.25 6.64
CA ASN A 490 34.76 -36.76 5.32
C ASN A 490 33.60 -36.65 4.31
N ILE A 491 32.47 -37.35 4.54
CA ILE A 491 31.30 -37.33 3.68
C ILE A 491 30.22 -36.39 4.25
N LEU A 492 30.02 -36.47 5.57
CA LEU A 492 29.06 -35.66 6.31
C LEU A 492 29.75 -34.95 7.46
N SER A 493 30.22 -33.72 7.20
CA SER A 493 30.97 -32.91 8.17
C SER A 493 30.09 -32.31 9.27
N PHE A 494 28.80 -32.11 8.98
CA PHE A 494 27.85 -31.56 9.93
C PHE A 494 26.48 -32.18 9.74
N GLY A 495 25.83 -32.55 10.86
CA GLY A 495 24.46 -33.03 10.86
C GLY A 495 23.84 -32.81 12.24
N LYS A 496 22.66 -32.19 12.26
CA LYS A 496 21.93 -31.86 13.48
C LYS A 496 20.46 -32.21 13.35
N PHE A 497 19.94 -32.99 14.27
CA PHE A 497 18.49 -33.14 14.49
C PHE A 497 17.99 -32.03 15.41
N ARG A 498 16.77 -31.56 15.16
CA ARG A 498 16.08 -30.61 16.03
C ARG A 498 14.59 -30.93 16.11
N ALA A 499 14.03 -30.65 17.28
CA ALA A 499 12.62 -30.71 17.54
C ALA A 499 12.20 -29.51 18.37
N SER A 500 11.06 -28.91 18.08
CA SER A 500 10.52 -27.81 18.89
C SER A 500 9.00 -27.90 18.99
N TRP A 501 8.50 -27.54 20.15
CA TRP A 501 7.10 -27.32 20.41
C TRP A 501 6.94 -25.96 21.07
N GLY A 502 5.91 -25.21 20.70
CA GLY A 502 5.64 -23.93 21.32
C GLY A 502 4.23 -23.48 21.15
N SER A 503 3.79 -22.69 22.12
CA SER A 503 2.52 -22.00 22.13
C SER A 503 2.75 -20.51 22.05
N ILE A 504 2.03 -19.83 21.15
CA ILE A 504 2.06 -18.37 20.98
C ILE A 504 0.62 -17.86 20.98
N GLY A 505 0.38 -16.71 21.64
CA GLY A 505 -0.91 -16.05 21.62
C GLY A 505 -1.09 -15.15 20.41
N ASP A 506 -2.28 -15.15 19.82
CA ASP A 506 -2.71 -14.13 18.87
C ASP A 506 -3.77 -13.22 19.50
N GLN A 507 -3.62 -11.92 19.26
CA GLN A 507 -4.52 -10.86 19.72
C GLN A 507 -5.05 -10.01 18.54
N THR A 508 -5.12 -10.60 17.34
CA THR A 508 -5.58 -9.91 16.12
C THR A 508 -7.10 -9.76 16.16
N VAL A 509 -7.58 -9.00 17.13
CA VAL A 509 -8.98 -8.64 17.30
C VAL A 509 -9.10 -7.12 17.43
N SER A 510 -10.27 -6.58 17.11
CA SER A 510 -10.54 -5.16 17.32
C SER A 510 -10.48 -4.80 18.80
N ASN A 511 -10.06 -3.58 19.11
CA ASN A 511 -10.20 -3.04 20.46
C ASN A 511 -11.68 -2.97 20.83
N THR A 512 -11.98 -3.12 22.10
CA THR A 512 -13.34 -2.92 22.62
C THR A 512 -14.41 -3.94 22.24
N LEU A 513 -14.06 -5.09 21.63
CA LEU A 513 -15.05 -6.15 21.33
C LEU A 513 -15.81 -6.67 22.55
N TYR A 514 -15.26 -6.50 23.75
CA TYR A 514 -15.89 -6.87 25.03
C TYR A 514 -16.67 -5.71 25.68
N LYS A 515 -16.73 -4.54 25.02
CA LYS A 515 -17.45 -3.36 25.51
C LYS A 515 -18.61 -3.06 24.59
N SER A 516 -19.81 -3.03 25.15
CA SER A 516 -20.99 -2.57 24.42
C SER A 516 -20.88 -1.07 24.14
N VAL A 517 -21.05 -0.69 22.90
CA VAL A 517 -20.96 0.68 22.42
C VAL A 517 -22.28 1.05 21.75
N LEU A 518 -22.77 2.24 22.06
CA LEU A 518 -23.89 2.87 21.37
C LEU A 518 -23.35 3.66 20.18
N GLU A 519 -23.78 3.31 18.98
CA GLU A 519 -23.48 4.11 17.81
C GLU A 519 -24.37 5.35 17.80
N GLY A 520 -23.75 6.53 17.84
CA GLY A 520 -24.42 7.82 17.75
C GLY A 520 -24.48 8.32 16.30
N GLY A 521 -25.58 8.94 15.93
CA GLY A 521 -25.78 9.54 14.62
C GLY A 521 -26.79 10.67 14.65
N GLN A 522 -27.13 11.19 13.49
CA GLN A 522 -28.22 12.14 13.32
C GLN A 522 -29.37 11.49 12.56
N SER A 523 -30.58 11.70 13.06
CA SER A 523 -31.80 11.24 12.42
C SER A 523 -32.07 12.03 11.13
N THR A 524 -32.92 11.48 10.26
CA THR A 524 -33.49 12.22 9.13
C THR A 524 -34.60 13.19 9.57
N TRP A 525 -35.09 13.08 10.80
CA TRP A 525 -36.12 13.92 11.35
C TRP A 525 -35.53 15.21 11.91
N LEU A 526 -36.22 16.33 11.65
CA LEU A 526 -35.88 17.64 12.20
C LEU A 526 -36.59 17.85 13.52
N GLY A 527 -35.89 18.40 14.50
CA GLY A 527 -36.49 18.90 15.73
C GLY A 527 -37.29 20.20 15.52
N GLY A 528 -38.03 20.65 16.54
CA GLY A 528 -38.81 21.88 16.46
C GLY A 528 -38.02 23.17 16.16
N ASN A 529 -36.70 23.13 16.31
CA ASN A 529 -35.77 24.22 15.99
C ASN A 529 -35.10 24.05 14.59
N GLY A 530 -35.55 23.09 13.75
CA GLY A 530 -35.02 22.82 12.43
C GLY A 530 -33.71 22.00 12.41
N ASN A 531 -33.15 21.63 13.55
CA ASN A 531 -31.96 20.80 13.64
C ASN A 531 -32.28 19.31 13.57
N LYS A 532 -31.41 18.49 13.00
CA LYS A 532 -31.52 17.02 13.05
C LYS A 532 -31.41 16.52 14.47
N LEU A 533 -32.31 15.63 14.86
CA LEU A 533 -32.30 15.02 16.20
C LEU A 533 -31.14 14.02 16.33
N PRO A 534 -30.48 13.93 17.49
CA PRO A 534 -29.52 12.88 17.77
C PRO A 534 -30.23 11.51 17.76
N LEU A 535 -29.55 10.52 17.16
CA LEU A 535 -30.01 9.13 17.10
C LEU A 535 -28.95 8.25 17.76
N PHE A 536 -29.39 7.30 18.57
CA PHE A 536 -28.54 6.24 19.08
C PHE A 536 -29.04 4.89 18.56
N GLY A 537 -28.11 4.11 18.03
CA GLY A 537 -28.38 2.74 17.62
C GLY A 537 -28.57 1.78 18.79
N THR A 538 -28.94 0.54 18.52
CA THR A 538 -28.94 -0.52 19.52
C THR A 538 -27.51 -0.82 19.96
N PRO A 539 -27.27 -1.11 21.25
CA PRO A 539 -25.95 -1.52 21.70
C PRO A 539 -25.46 -2.76 20.94
N THR A 540 -24.19 -2.77 20.56
CA THR A 540 -23.59 -3.96 19.96
C THR A 540 -23.59 -5.12 20.96
N LEU A 541 -23.96 -6.32 20.50
CA LEU A 541 -23.79 -7.54 21.28
C LEU A 541 -22.29 -7.77 21.48
N VAL A 542 -21.92 -8.03 22.73
CA VAL A 542 -20.51 -8.28 23.11
C VAL A 542 -20.38 -9.63 23.79
N ASP A 543 -19.23 -10.27 23.61
CA ASP A 543 -18.85 -11.47 24.35
C ASP A 543 -17.91 -11.08 25.48
N SER A 544 -18.33 -11.31 26.72
CA SER A 544 -17.53 -11.05 27.92
C SER A 544 -16.34 -11.99 28.07
N ASP A 545 -16.35 -13.12 27.38
CA ASP A 545 -15.37 -14.21 27.48
C ASP A 545 -14.35 -14.22 26.34
N ILE A 546 -14.33 -13.14 25.55
CA ILE A 546 -13.33 -12.99 24.48
C ILE A 546 -11.91 -12.97 25.08
N SER A 547 -11.04 -13.83 24.57
CA SER A 547 -9.68 -14.04 25.06
C SER A 547 -8.71 -14.30 23.92
N TRP A 548 -7.47 -14.57 24.29
CA TRP A 548 -6.38 -14.91 23.39
C TRP A 548 -6.69 -16.14 22.55
N GLN A 549 -6.49 -16.04 21.24
CA GLN A 549 -6.34 -17.22 20.40
C GLN A 549 -4.96 -17.81 20.65
N GLN A 550 -4.88 -19.12 20.79
CA GLN A 550 -3.63 -19.86 21.04
C GLN A 550 -3.27 -20.65 19.79
N ILE A 551 -2.05 -20.44 19.32
CA ILE A 551 -1.47 -21.17 18.20
C ILE A 551 -0.38 -22.06 18.75
N GLU A 552 -0.49 -23.36 18.52
CA GLU A 552 0.51 -24.35 18.90
C GLU A 552 1.18 -24.92 17.66
N THR A 553 2.49 -25.05 17.72
CA THR A 553 3.29 -25.54 16.61
C THR A 553 4.26 -26.59 17.12
N LEU A 554 4.35 -27.71 16.40
CA LEU A 554 5.32 -28.78 16.61
C LEU A 554 6.15 -28.91 15.33
N ASP A 555 7.46 -28.72 15.45
CA ASP A 555 8.39 -28.76 14.33
C ASP A 555 9.49 -29.79 14.54
N PHE A 556 9.84 -30.48 13.47
CA PHE A 556 11.02 -31.35 13.38
C PHE A 556 11.88 -30.91 12.21
N GLY A 557 13.18 -30.99 12.38
CA GLY A 557 14.12 -30.59 11.33
C GLY A 557 15.44 -31.35 11.40
N ILE A 558 16.08 -31.42 10.25
CA ILE A 558 17.45 -31.89 10.11
C ILE A 558 18.23 -30.83 9.35
N ASP A 559 19.39 -30.51 9.87
CA ASP A 559 20.35 -29.60 9.23
C ASP A 559 21.57 -30.46 8.82
N LEU A 560 21.97 -30.42 7.57
CA LEU A 560 23.07 -31.18 6.99
C LEU A 560 24.08 -30.26 6.32
#